data_780650e9625fd94a11e56172b91ce1c2
#
_entry.id   780650e9625fd94a11e56172b91ce1c2
#
_cell.length_a   1.000
_cell.length_b   1.000
_cell.length_c   1.000
_cell.angle_alpha   90.00
_cell.angle_beta   90.00
_cell.angle_gamma   90.00
#
_symmetry.space_group_name_H-M   'P 1'
#
loop_
_entity.id
_entity.type
_entity.pdbx_description
1 polymer ?
#
loop_
_entity_poly.entity_id
_entity_poly.type
_entity_poly.pdbx_seq_one_letter_code
_entity_poly.pdbx_strand_id
1 'polypeptide(L)'
;MKRNKIAVRLFALALVTLPFASCTEDKMDEINFDKNHPQTVTSKFIMTDVMTSTAVSTVGGDLSLYAGIYMEHEVGIDNQMYNAETRSGEPNVAATYNNSWESVYRNLRSIKDVIAKCSEGGAEAGNNVTLGVAKVLYAYNVAVLTDVYGDVPLSEACEYTELGTPLYMQPKIDKQEDIYKVIMENLDEALTLLDDTDGASSGSMGMQDLIYGTASNGDVEAEKILWKKAVYGLKARYTMRLLAKSANKTQDLNNVLDYISKSFSSADEELKFSVYDGNNQFNPFFDFMYLSLIHISEPTRRTPIS
;
A
#
# COMPACT_ATOMS: atom_id res chain seq x y z
N MET A 1 45.50 -60.58 27.61
CA MET A 1 44.75 -59.44 28.26
C MET A 1 45.12 -58.03 27.79
N LYS A 2 46.34 -57.72 27.30
CA LYS A 2 46.69 -56.36 26.85
C LYS A 2 46.03 -55.94 25.53
N ARG A 3 45.79 -56.84 24.56
CA ARG A 3 45.18 -56.56 23.24
C ARG A 3 43.74 -56.04 23.31
N ASN A 4 42.94 -56.62 24.25
CA ASN A 4 41.53 -56.22 24.42
C ASN A 4 41.40 -54.83 25.04
N LYS A 5 42.35 -54.38 25.86
CA LYS A 5 42.34 -53.01 26.44
C LYS A 5 42.64 -51.91 25.41
N ILE A 6 43.47 -52.22 24.40
CA ILE A 6 43.76 -51.29 23.29
C ILE A 6 42.54 -51.14 22.37
N ALA A 7 41.90 -52.28 22.03
CA ALA A 7 40.66 -52.26 21.20
C ALA A 7 39.52 -51.46 21.87
N VAL A 8 39.32 -51.63 23.17
CA VAL A 8 38.31 -50.90 23.95
C VAL A 8 38.65 -49.41 24.02
N ARG A 9 39.90 -49.03 24.15
CA ARG A 9 40.36 -47.64 24.15
C ARG A 9 40.16 -46.98 22.78
N LEU A 10 40.44 -47.66 21.69
CA LEU A 10 40.22 -47.21 20.33
C LEU A 10 38.74 -47.07 20.02
N PHE A 11 37.91 -47.97 20.48
CA PHE A 11 36.46 -47.91 20.33
C PHE A 11 35.83 -46.77 21.14
N ALA A 12 36.34 -46.55 22.38
CA ALA A 12 35.93 -45.39 23.20
C ALA A 12 36.36 -44.09 22.61
N LEU A 13 37.54 -44.00 21.98
CA LEU A 13 38.04 -42.79 21.31
C LEU A 13 37.21 -42.48 20.03
N ALA A 14 36.83 -43.52 19.27
CA ALA A 14 35.95 -43.38 18.10
C ALA A 14 34.53 -42.93 18.47
N LEU A 15 33.99 -43.35 19.62
CA LEU A 15 32.66 -42.91 20.09
C LEU A 15 32.66 -41.45 20.55
N VAL A 16 33.76 -40.93 21.02
CA VAL A 16 33.88 -39.50 21.45
C VAL A 16 33.99 -38.55 20.27
N THR A 17 34.48 -39.03 19.11
CA THR A 17 34.61 -38.20 17.90
C THR A 17 33.35 -38.15 17.03
N LEU A 18 32.39 -39.05 17.24
CA LEU A 18 31.12 -39.10 16.48
C LEU A 18 30.19 -37.90 16.70
N PRO A 19 30.08 -37.27 17.89
CA PRO A 19 29.20 -36.12 18.07
C PRO A 19 29.69 -34.81 17.43
N PHE A 20 30.92 -34.74 16.93
CA PHE A 20 31.45 -33.54 16.25
C PHE A 20 31.16 -33.52 14.73
N ALA A 21 30.50 -34.54 14.19
CA ALA A 21 29.93 -34.52 12.83
C ALA A 21 28.51 -33.98 12.81
N SER A 22 28.16 -33.09 13.74
CA SER A 22 26.93 -32.32 13.72
C SER A 22 26.91 -31.42 12.50
N CYS A 23 25.75 -31.24 11.89
CA CYS A 23 25.55 -30.38 10.72
C CYS A 23 26.32 -29.09 10.87
N THR A 24 27.16 -28.78 9.88
CA THR A 24 27.88 -27.50 9.81
C THR A 24 26.83 -26.39 9.68
N GLU A 25 27.11 -25.19 10.20
CA GLU A 25 26.26 -24.00 10.13
C GLU A 25 25.80 -23.76 8.69
N ASP A 26 26.70 -23.92 7.71
CA ASP A 26 26.39 -23.84 6.28
C ASP A 26 25.27 -24.78 5.82
N LYS A 27 25.19 -25.98 6.42
CA LYS A 27 24.15 -26.95 6.07
C LYS A 27 22.81 -26.64 6.73
N MET A 28 22.83 -26.03 7.91
CA MET A 28 21.65 -25.50 8.56
C MET A 28 21.12 -24.28 7.81
N ASP A 29 21.99 -23.42 7.34
CA ASP A 29 21.61 -22.26 6.53
C ASP A 29 21.04 -22.68 5.17
N GLU A 30 21.60 -23.72 4.52
CA GLU A 30 21.04 -24.28 3.29
C GLU A 30 19.66 -24.89 3.50
N ILE A 31 19.40 -25.53 4.63
CA ILE A 31 18.10 -26.12 4.97
C ILE A 31 17.09 -25.04 5.34
N ASN A 32 17.53 -23.99 6.02
CA ASN A 32 16.68 -22.86 6.43
C ASN A 32 16.41 -21.89 5.27
N PHE A 33 17.14 -22.01 4.16
CA PHE A 33 16.88 -21.19 2.98
C PHE A 33 15.60 -21.65 2.30
N ASP A 34 14.53 -20.88 2.47
CA ASP A 34 13.26 -21.13 1.80
C ASP A 34 13.35 -20.76 0.32
N LYS A 35 13.49 -21.78 -0.53
CA LYS A 35 13.61 -21.62 -1.99
C LYS A 35 12.31 -21.13 -2.65
N ASN A 36 11.19 -21.22 -1.92
CA ASN A 36 9.87 -20.84 -2.44
C ASN A 36 9.52 -19.39 -2.09
N HIS A 37 10.22 -18.79 -1.13
CA HIS A 37 10.03 -17.37 -0.78
C HIS A 37 11.30 -16.59 -1.13
N PRO A 38 11.27 -15.77 -2.17
CA PRO A 38 12.42 -14.96 -2.56
C PRO A 38 12.81 -14.03 -1.41
N GLN A 39 14.07 -14.01 -1.06
CA GLN A 39 14.64 -13.13 -0.01
C GLN A 39 14.52 -11.65 -0.39
N THR A 40 14.46 -11.36 -1.68
CA THR A 40 14.32 -10.01 -2.21
C THR A 40 13.30 -10.00 -3.33
N VAL A 41 12.32 -9.09 -3.23
CA VAL A 41 11.35 -8.81 -4.29
C VAL A 41 11.71 -7.47 -4.92
N THR A 42 11.72 -7.40 -6.25
CA THR A 42 12.01 -6.13 -6.95
C THR A 42 10.89 -5.11 -6.68
N SER A 43 11.28 -3.84 -6.59
CA SER A 43 10.39 -2.73 -6.26
C SER A 43 9.14 -2.65 -7.13
N LYS A 44 9.24 -2.94 -8.42
CA LYS A 44 8.08 -2.92 -9.33
C LYS A 44 6.97 -3.90 -8.94
N PHE A 45 7.29 -5.10 -8.42
CA PHE A 45 6.28 -6.06 -7.97
C PHE A 45 5.68 -5.68 -6.62
N ILE A 46 6.47 -5.06 -5.72
CA ILE A 46 5.94 -4.50 -4.47
C ILE A 46 4.95 -3.39 -4.80
N MET A 47 5.26 -2.54 -5.78
CA MET A 47 4.36 -1.46 -6.20
C MET A 47 3.06 -1.98 -6.82
N THR A 48 3.07 -3.11 -7.53
CA THR A 48 1.85 -3.78 -8.02
C THR A 48 0.91 -4.14 -6.85
N ASP A 49 1.46 -4.72 -5.78
CA ASP A 49 0.70 -5.02 -4.56
C ASP A 49 0.19 -3.75 -3.87
N VAL A 50 1.04 -2.73 -3.75
CA VAL A 50 0.66 -1.42 -3.18
C VAL A 50 -0.48 -0.76 -3.94
N MET A 51 -0.46 -0.77 -5.28
CA MET A 51 -1.54 -0.22 -6.11
C MET A 51 -2.85 -0.97 -5.88
N THR A 52 -2.78 -2.31 -5.88
CA THR A 52 -3.93 -3.18 -5.63
C THR A 52 -4.51 -2.93 -4.24
N SER A 53 -3.67 -2.96 -3.22
CA SER A 53 -4.09 -2.76 -1.83
C SER A 53 -4.60 -1.32 -1.58
N THR A 54 -4.01 -0.30 -2.21
CA THR A 54 -4.53 1.07 -2.17
C THR A 54 -5.94 1.13 -2.75
N ALA A 55 -6.17 0.54 -3.91
CA ALA A 55 -7.47 0.60 -4.59
C ALA A 55 -8.53 -0.24 -3.88
N VAL A 56 -8.20 -1.47 -3.48
CA VAL A 56 -9.18 -2.45 -2.98
C VAL A 56 -9.39 -2.30 -1.46
N SER A 57 -8.31 -2.16 -0.69
CA SER A 57 -8.40 -2.21 0.77
C SER A 57 -8.40 -0.84 1.43
N THR A 58 -7.60 0.12 0.92
CA THR A 58 -7.49 1.45 1.53
C THR A 58 -8.65 2.34 1.13
N VAL A 59 -8.98 2.40 -0.16
CA VAL A 59 -9.99 3.34 -0.69
C VAL A 59 -11.30 2.63 -0.99
N GLY A 60 -11.26 1.49 -1.64
CA GLY A 60 -12.43 0.78 -2.14
C GLY A 60 -13.10 -0.16 -1.14
N GLY A 61 -12.50 -0.39 0.04
CA GLY A 61 -13.02 -1.27 1.07
C GLY A 61 -14.00 -0.59 2.02
N ASP A 62 -13.88 -0.93 3.31
CA ASP A 62 -14.79 -0.44 4.37
C ASP A 62 -14.95 1.09 4.37
N LEU A 63 -13.87 1.83 4.10
CA LEU A 63 -13.92 3.29 4.07
C LEU A 63 -14.93 3.80 3.04
N SER A 64 -14.92 3.26 1.82
CA SER A 64 -15.84 3.68 0.76
C SER A 64 -17.29 3.31 1.10
N LEU A 65 -17.51 2.08 1.56
CA LEU A 65 -18.84 1.57 1.92
C LEU A 65 -19.50 2.39 3.03
N TYR A 66 -18.78 2.57 4.15
CA TYR A 66 -19.32 3.32 5.29
C TYR A 66 -19.43 4.82 4.99
N ALA A 67 -18.46 5.41 4.28
CA ALA A 67 -18.54 6.81 3.91
C ALA A 67 -19.75 7.09 2.99
N GLY A 68 -20.08 6.20 2.06
CA GLY A 68 -21.24 6.28 1.21
C GLY A 68 -22.54 6.38 2.02
N ILE A 69 -22.68 5.55 3.04
CA ILE A 69 -23.84 5.54 3.94
C ILE A 69 -23.87 6.79 4.85
N TYR A 70 -22.74 7.14 5.47
CA TYR A 70 -22.68 8.29 6.37
C TYR A 70 -22.93 9.62 5.69
N MET A 71 -22.58 9.72 4.40
CA MET A 71 -22.84 10.90 3.58
C MET A 71 -24.18 10.85 2.86
N GLU A 72 -25.03 9.84 3.16
CA GLU A 72 -26.36 9.66 2.58
C GLU A 72 -26.35 9.51 1.04
N HIS A 73 -25.24 9.04 0.47
CA HIS A 73 -25.15 8.66 -0.95
C HIS A 73 -25.74 7.28 -1.21
N GLU A 74 -25.78 6.44 -0.17
CA GLU A 74 -26.27 5.06 -0.18
C GLU A 74 -27.09 4.80 1.08
N VAL A 75 -27.94 3.79 1.02
CA VAL A 75 -28.79 3.37 2.14
C VAL A 75 -28.37 2.00 2.63
N GLY A 76 -28.05 1.89 3.90
CA GLY A 76 -27.77 0.61 4.56
C GLY A 76 -29.05 -0.13 4.93
N ILE A 77 -29.36 -1.22 4.23
CA ILE A 77 -30.63 -1.94 4.38
C ILE A 77 -30.54 -3.22 5.19
N ASP A 78 -29.33 -3.76 5.41
CA ASP A 78 -29.15 -5.01 6.14
C ASP A 78 -27.83 -5.06 6.90
N ASN A 79 -27.78 -5.86 7.98
CA ASN A 79 -26.63 -6.22 8.79
C ASN A 79 -25.76 -4.99 9.18
N GLN A 80 -24.46 -5.04 8.94
CA GLN A 80 -23.53 -3.97 9.31
C GLN A 80 -23.83 -2.64 8.62
N MET A 81 -24.33 -2.66 7.39
CA MET A 81 -24.72 -1.45 6.66
C MET A 81 -25.96 -0.81 7.26
N TYR A 82 -26.95 -1.61 7.71
CA TYR A 82 -28.10 -1.12 8.46
C TYR A 82 -27.69 -0.52 9.81
N ASN A 83 -26.72 -1.12 10.48
CA ASN A 83 -26.19 -0.56 11.73
C ASN A 83 -25.48 0.79 11.49
N ALA A 84 -24.77 0.94 10.37
CA ALA A 84 -24.20 2.22 9.95
C ALA A 84 -25.27 3.26 9.63
N GLU A 85 -26.31 2.89 8.89
CA GLU A 85 -27.46 3.74 8.55
C GLU A 85 -28.15 4.27 9.79
N THR A 86 -28.44 3.39 10.73
CA THR A 86 -29.13 3.71 11.98
C THR A 86 -28.23 4.24 13.09
N ARG A 87 -26.90 4.31 12.85
CA ARG A 87 -25.89 4.68 13.87
C ARG A 87 -25.94 3.77 15.10
N SER A 88 -26.39 2.53 14.95
CA SER A 88 -26.49 1.57 16.05
C SER A 88 -25.19 0.78 16.23
N GLY A 89 -24.67 0.71 17.42
CA GLY A 89 -23.49 -0.12 17.79
C GLY A 89 -22.12 0.51 17.56
N GLU A 90 -22.03 1.65 16.89
CA GLU A 90 -20.76 2.30 16.55
C GLU A 90 -19.97 2.88 17.75
N PRO A 91 -20.59 3.47 18.77
CA PRO A 91 -19.84 4.14 19.83
C PRO A 91 -18.96 3.20 20.67
N ASN A 92 -19.19 1.90 20.61
CA ASN A 92 -18.57 0.92 21.50
C ASN A 92 -17.63 -0.07 20.80
N VAL A 93 -17.48 0.00 19.47
CA VAL A 93 -16.69 -0.98 18.72
C VAL A 93 -15.77 -0.26 17.73
N ALA A 94 -14.47 -0.40 17.92
CA ALA A 94 -13.45 0.12 17.00
C ALA A 94 -13.40 -0.67 15.67
N ALA A 95 -14.53 -1.23 15.22
CA ALA A 95 -14.54 -2.20 14.12
C ALA A 95 -14.72 -1.55 12.74
N THR A 96 -15.45 -0.44 12.64
CA THR A 96 -15.89 0.12 11.36
C THR A 96 -14.75 0.56 10.45
N TYR A 97 -13.72 1.19 11.01
CA TYR A 97 -12.58 1.70 10.23
C TYR A 97 -11.25 1.04 10.60
N ASN A 98 -11.27 -0.03 11.36
CA ASN A 98 -10.07 -0.71 11.81
C ASN A 98 -9.30 -1.34 10.64
N ASN A 99 -10.00 -1.94 9.69
CA ASN A 99 -9.39 -2.53 8.51
C ASN A 99 -8.72 -1.47 7.63
N SER A 100 -9.33 -0.30 7.48
CA SER A 100 -8.74 0.81 6.73
C SER A 100 -7.48 1.35 7.41
N TRP A 101 -7.47 1.48 8.74
CA TRP A 101 -6.29 1.85 9.51
C TRP A 101 -5.13 0.87 9.28
N GLU A 102 -5.38 -0.42 9.47
CA GLU A 102 -4.38 -1.47 9.28
C GLU A 102 -3.87 -1.52 7.84
N SER A 103 -4.78 -1.44 6.87
CA SER A 103 -4.45 -1.49 5.45
C SER A 103 -3.51 -0.34 5.03
N VAL A 104 -3.80 0.88 5.47
CA VAL A 104 -2.94 2.03 5.16
C VAL A 104 -1.53 1.84 5.71
N TYR A 105 -1.36 1.46 6.98
CA TYR A 105 -0.03 1.27 7.56
C TYR A 105 0.72 0.09 6.95
N ARG A 106 0.03 -0.97 6.55
CA ARG A 106 0.63 -2.08 5.78
C ARG A 106 1.16 -1.59 4.44
N ASN A 107 0.38 -0.78 3.71
CA ASN A 107 0.82 -0.15 2.48
C ASN A 107 2.00 0.78 2.69
N LEU A 108 1.95 1.66 3.70
CA LEU A 108 3.05 2.57 4.01
C LEU A 108 4.35 1.84 4.30
N ARG A 109 4.30 0.68 4.96
CA ARG A 109 5.47 -0.17 5.16
C ARG A 109 6.08 -0.62 3.83
N SER A 110 5.24 -1.16 2.93
CA SER A 110 5.70 -1.61 1.61
C SER A 110 6.23 -0.47 0.76
N ILE A 111 5.58 0.70 0.79
CA ILE A 111 6.03 1.90 0.07
C ILE A 111 7.38 2.39 0.61
N LYS A 112 7.58 2.44 1.92
CA LYS A 112 8.86 2.83 2.53
C LYS A 112 9.99 1.87 2.16
N ASP A 113 9.72 0.57 2.06
CA ASP A 113 10.71 -0.41 1.55
C ASP A 113 11.12 -0.11 0.10
N VAL A 114 10.16 0.19 -0.78
CA VAL A 114 10.45 0.61 -2.16
C VAL A 114 11.26 1.91 -2.20
N ILE A 115 10.86 2.91 -1.40
CA ILE A 115 11.60 4.18 -1.32
C ILE A 115 13.04 3.92 -0.88
N ALA A 116 13.27 3.11 0.16
CA ALA A 116 14.60 2.79 0.63
C ALA A 116 15.43 2.04 -0.42
N LYS A 117 14.83 1.08 -1.14
CA LYS A 117 15.50 0.33 -2.22
C LYS A 117 15.90 1.19 -3.41
N CYS A 118 15.04 2.13 -3.81
CA CYS A 118 15.27 2.95 -5.00
C CYS A 118 16.04 4.25 -4.72
N SER A 119 16.16 4.67 -3.46
CA SER A 119 16.95 5.85 -3.05
C SER A 119 18.45 5.60 -3.17
N GLU A 120 19.22 6.68 -3.11
CA GLU A 120 20.70 6.62 -3.13
C GLU A 120 21.22 5.66 -2.06
N GLY A 121 22.12 4.75 -2.45
CA GLY A 121 22.66 3.70 -1.59
C GLY A 121 21.78 2.45 -1.45
N GLY A 122 20.56 2.47 -1.94
CA GLY A 122 19.67 1.30 -1.96
C GLY A 122 20.02 0.29 -3.06
N ALA A 123 19.49 -0.92 -2.93
CA ALA A 123 19.78 -2.03 -3.84
C ALA A 123 19.30 -1.79 -5.30
N GLU A 124 18.33 -0.92 -5.48
CA GLU A 124 17.75 -0.54 -6.77
C GLU A 124 17.90 0.98 -7.03
N ALA A 125 18.97 1.58 -6.49
CA ALA A 125 19.25 3.00 -6.68
C ALA A 125 19.30 3.38 -8.17
N GLY A 126 18.66 4.52 -8.52
CA GLY A 126 18.51 4.96 -9.90
C GLY A 126 17.21 4.53 -10.58
N ASN A 127 16.35 3.76 -9.91
CA ASN A 127 15.00 3.46 -10.40
C ASN A 127 14.06 4.65 -10.14
N ASN A 128 14.35 5.80 -10.76
CA ASN A 128 13.72 7.08 -10.47
C ASN A 128 12.23 7.12 -10.78
N VAL A 129 11.78 6.41 -11.83
CA VAL A 129 10.35 6.34 -12.16
C VAL A 129 9.59 5.59 -11.06
N THR A 130 10.06 4.40 -10.69
CA THR A 130 9.45 3.62 -9.59
C THR A 130 9.48 4.40 -8.26
N LEU A 131 10.59 5.09 -7.97
CA LEU A 131 10.71 5.94 -6.78
C LEU A 131 9.71 7.10 -6.80
N GLY A 132 9.57 7.77 -7.94
CA GLY A 132 8.59 8.85 -8.13
C GLY A 132 7.17 8.38 -7.89
N VAL A 133 6.79 7.24 -8.47
CA VAL A 133 5.46 6.63 -8.26
C VAL A 133 5.27 6.20 -6.80
N ALA A 134 6.29 5.64 -6.16
CA ALA A 134 6.22 5.30 -4.73
C ALA A 134 5.97 6.55 -3.86
N LYS A 135 6.61 7.69 -4.17
CA LYS A 135 6.36 8.97 -3.51
C LYS A 135 4.92 9.47 -3.72
N VAL A 136 4.37 9.32 -4.92
CA VAL A 136 2.96 9.66 -5.19
C VAL A 136 2.01 8.81 -4.36
N LEU A 137 2.20 7.49 -4.33
CA LEU A 137 1.34 6.58 -3.57
C LEU A 137 1.54 6.72 -2.06
N TYR A 138 2.75 7.09 -1.61
CA TYR A 138 2.99 7.49 -0.23
C TYR A 138 2.12 8.68 0.15
N ALA A 139 2.23 9.78 -0.61
CA ALA A 139 1.45 10.99 -0.38
C ALA A 139 -0.06 10.72 -0.41
N TYR A 140 -0.53 9.89 -1.34
CA TYR A 140 -1.94 9.52 -1.45
C TYR A 140 -2.45 8.74 -0.23
N ASN A 141 -1.74 7.66 0.17
CA ASN A 141 -2.13 6.85 1.32
C ASN A 141 -2.07 7.65 2.64
N VAL A 142 -1.04 8.49 2.82
CA VAL A 142 -0.91 9.39 3.97
C VAL A 142 -2.04 10.41 4.01
N ALA A 143 -2.46 10.94 2.85
CA ALA A 143 -3.57 11.88 2.79
C ALA A 143 -4.90 11.22 3.19
N VAL A 144 -5.18 10.00 2.70
CA VAL A 144 -6.36 9.23 3.13
C VAL A 144 -6.34 9.00 4.64
N LEU A 145 -5.18 8.62 5.19
CA LEU A 145 -5.01 8.36 6.62
C LEU A 145 -5.34 9.61 7.46
N THR A 146 -4.69 10.74 7.17
CA THR A 146 -4.89 11.97 7.95
C THR A 146 -6.25 12.62 7.73
N ASP A 147 -6.86 12.44 6.55
CA ASP A 147 -8.21 12.95 6.27
C ASP A 147 -9.28 12.25 7.11
N VAL A 148 -9.11 10.95 7.33
CA VAL A 148 -10.08 10.13 8.08
C VAL A 148 -9.83 10.23 9.59
N TYR A 149 -8.57 10.22 10.03
CA TYR A 149 -8.23 10.07 11.45
C TYR A 149 -7.64 11.34 12.08
N GLY A 150 -7.32 12.37 11.30
CA GLY A 150 -6.72 13.60 11.81
C GLY A 150 -5.23 13.48 12.11
N ASP A 151 -4.84 13.81 13.35
CA ASP A 151 -3.47 13.64 13.84
C ASP A 151 -3.18 12.13 13.98
N VAL A 152 -2.11 11.63 13.34
CA VAL A 152 -1.77 10.20 13.29
C VAL A 152 -0.26 9.97 13.40
N PRO A 153 0.18 8.78 13.82
CA PRO A 153 1.59 8.41 13.74
C PRO A 153 2.08 8.37 12.29
N LEU A 154 3.12 9.10 11.95
CA LEU A 154 3.71 9.11 10.60
C LEU A 154 5.24 9.07 10.61
N SER A 155 5.87 10.03 11.29
CA SER A 155 7.33 10.21 11.22
C SER A 155 8.13 9.05 11.83
N GLU A 156 7.58 8.39 12.82
CA GLU A 156 8.16 7.22 13.48
C GLU A 156 7.46 5.91 13.11
N ALA A 157 6.35 5.99 12.36
CA ALA A 157 5.60 4.81 11.96
C ALA A 157 6.28 4.07 10.80
N CYS A 158 6.16 2.73 10.81
CA CYS A 158 6.73 1.86 9.77
C CYS A 158 8.25 2.01 9.59
N GLU A 159 8.96 2.34 10.67
CA GLU A 159 10.43 2.31 10.71
C GLU A 159 10.89 0.98 11.32
N TYR A 160 11.81 0.30 10.64
CA TYR A 160 12.27 -1.04 11.01
C TYR A 160 13.79 -1.13 10.99
N THR A 161 14.35 -2.00 11.83
CA THR A 161 15.73 -2.44 11.75
C THR A 161 15.95 -3.34 10.53
N GLU A 162 17.19 -3.62 10.15
CA GLU A 162 17.54 -4.59 9.12
C GLU A 162 16.96 -5.99 9.39
N LEU A 163 16.75 -6.34 10.65
CA LEU A 163 16.13 -7.60 11.06
C LEU A 163 14.60 -7.57 11.04
N GLY A 164 13.98 -6.46 10.58
CA GLY A 164 12.52 -6.32 10.49
C GLY A 164 11.82 -6.05 11.82
N THR A 165 12.56 -5.69 12.88
CA THR A 165 11.97 -5.30 14.17
C THR A 165 11.58 -3.82 14.12
N PRO A 166 10.37 -3.43 14.58
CA PRO A 166 10.00 -2.02 14.66
C PRO A 166 10.97 -1.21 15.49
N LEU A 167 11.42 -0.05 14.99
CA LEU A 167 12.27 0.88 15.75
C LEU A 167 11.49 1.57 16.87
N TYR A 168 10.22 1.87 16.62
CA TYR A 168 9.34 2.54 17.58
C TYR A 168 8.13 1.66 17.85
N MET A 169 8.03 1.14 19.09
CA MET A 169 6.88 0.35 19.53
C MET A 169 5.67 1.23 19.88
N GLN A 170 5.91 2.50 20.16
CA GLN A 170 4.91 3.52 20.46
C GLN A 170 5.28 4.79 19.70
N PRO A 171 5.03 4.82 18.37
CA PRO A 171 5.37 5.97 17.56
C PRO A 171 4.55 7.20 17.99
N LYS A 172 5.17 8.37 17.93
CA LYS A 172 4.49 9.63 18.25
C LYS A 172 3.39 9.95 17.25
N ILE A 173 2.40 10.67 17.71
CA ILE A 173 1.33 11.22 16.87
C ILE A 173 1.79 12.56 16.31
N ASP A 174 1.83 12.65 14.99
CA ASP A 174 2.17 13.87 14.25
C ASP A 174 0.91 14.69 13.96
N LYS A 175 1.06 16.02 13.90
CA LYS A 175 -0.04 16.92 13.63
C LYS A 175 -0.45 16.87 12.16
N GLN A 176 -1.76 16.88 11.88
CA GLN A 176 -2.29 16.88 10.52
C GLN A 176 -1.69 17.96 9.63
N GLU A 177 -1.44 19.16 10.19
CA GLU A 177 -0.81 20.27 9.44
C GLU A 177 0.62 19.95 8.99
N ASP A 178 1.39 19.22 9.80
CA ASP A 178 2.76 18.81 9.45
C ASP A 178 2.73 17.62 8.49
N ILE A 179 1.77 16.71 8.66
CA ILE A 179 1.52 15.60 7.73
C ILE A 179 1.23 16.14 6.32
N TYR A 180 0.42 17.18 6.19
CA TYR A 180 0.14 17.79 4.89
C TYR A 180 1.37 18.44 4.24
N LYS A 181 2.34 18.97 5.03
CA LYS A 181 3.62 19.40 4.49
C LYS A 181 4.39 18.24 3.88
N VAL A 182 4.48 17.12 4.60
CA VAL A 182 5.12 15.88 4.10
C VAL A 182 4.44 15.37 2.82
N ILE A 183 3.11 15.42 2.74
CA ILE A 183 2.36 15.04 1.54
C ILE A 183 2.79 15.90 0.34
N MET A 184 2.82 17.22 0.50
CA MET A 184 3.17 18.13 -0.59
C MET A 184 4.64 17.99 -0.99
N GLU A 185 5.56 17.83 -0.03
CA GLU A 185 6.98 17.59 -0.27
C GLU A 185 7.21 16.31 -1.09
N ASN A 186 6.55 15.20 -0.74
CA ASN A 186 6.66 13.95 -1.50
C ASN A 186 6.10 14.09 -2.93
N LEU A 187 5.06 14.89 -3.14
CA LEU A 187 4.55 15.17 -4.48
C LEU A 187 5.53 16.04 -5.30
N ASP A 188 6.24 16.99 -4.67
CA ASP A 188 7.26 17.81 -5.34
C ASP A 188 8.51 16.97 -5.68
N GLU A 189 8.96 16.11 -4.77
CA GLU A 189 10.02 15.16 -5.03
C GLU A 189 9.65 14.20 -6.17
N ALA A 190 8.41 13.70 -6.20
CA ALA A 190 7.92 12.87 -7.28
C ALA A 190 8.00 13.55 -8.65
N LEU A 191 7.62 14.84 -8.75
CA LEU A 191 7.77 15.60 -9.99
C LEU A 191 9.23 15.65 -10.44
N THR A 192 10.17 15.90 -9.53
CA THR A 192 11.60 15.96 -9.82
C THR A 192 12.11 14.60 -10.34
N LEU A 193 11.72 13.51 -9.69
CA LEU A 193 12.11 12.15 -10.07
C LEU A 193 11.52 11.71 -11.43
N LEU A 194 10.28 12.13 -11.71
CA LEU A 194 9.60 11.85 -12.98
C LEU A 194 10.08 12.75 -14.13
N ASP A 195 10.76 13.88 -13.83
CA ASP A 195 11.41 14.73 -14.83
C ASP A 195 12.84 14.32 -15.16
N ASP A 196 13.40 13.36 -14.39
CA ASP A 196 14.75 12.87 -14.61
C ASP A 196 14.89 12.29 -16.02
N THR A 197 15.81 12.89 -16.79
CA THR A 197 16.08 12.53 -18.19
C THR A 197 17.27 11.56 -18.34
N ASP A 198 17.95 11.26 -17.23
CA ASP A 198 19.21 10.47 -17.24
C ASP A 198 19.04 8.97 -17.50
N GLY A 199 17.98 8.58 -18.09
CA GLY A 199 17.80 7.22 -18.54
C GLY A 199 16.35 6.90 -18.89
N ALA A 200 16.02 6.93 -20.15
CA ALA A 200 14.71 6.54 -20.68
C ALA A 200 14.20 5.17 -20.18
N SER A 201 15.05 4.42 -19.48
CA SER A 201 14.74 3.08 -18.95
C SER A 201 14.93 2.94 -17.44
N SER A 202 15.21 4.01 -16.71
CA SER A 202 15.53 3.91 -15.29
C SER A 202 14.29 3.61 -14.43
N GLY A 203 14.03 2.33 -14.26
CA GLY A 203 13.07 1.86 -13.28
C GLY A 203 11.59 2.00 -13.66
N SER A 204 11.29 2.01 -14.95
CA SER A 204 9.88 1.86 -15.41
C SER A 204 9.28 0.57 -14.87
N MET A 205 8.04 0.65 -14.40
CA MET A 205 7.28 -0.51 -13.97
C MET A 205 6.63 -1.24 -15.15
N GLY A 206 6.48 -0.56 -16.30
CA GLY A 206 5.84 -1.12 -17.48
C GLY A 206 4.45 -1.68 -17.16
N MET A 207 4.18 -2.91 -17.56
CA MET A 207 2.90 -3.58 -17.34
C MET A 207 2.63 -3.95 -15.86
N GLN A 208 3.60 -3.83 -14.96
CA GLN A 208 3.40 -3.95 -13.51
C GLN A 208 2.76 -2.70 -12.90
N ASP A 209 2.74 -1.58 -13.61
CA ASP A 209 1.92 -0.43 -13.26
C ASP A 209 0.45 -0.72 -13.59
N LEU A 210 -0.35 -1.04 -12.59
CA LEU A 210 -1.77 -1.37 -12.75
C LEU A 210 -2.66 -0.14 -12.96
N ILE A 211 -2.09 1.05 -12.89
CA ILE A 211 -2.80 2.32 -13.10
C ILE A 211 -2.55 2.82 -14.52
N TYR A 212 -1.30 2.98 -14.91
CA TYR A 212 -0.94 3.56 -16.21
C TYR A 212 -0.21 2.62 -17.16
N GLY A 213 0.15 1.40 -16.75
CA GLY A 213 0.89 0.47 -17.60
C GLY A 213 0.17 0.15 -18.92
N THR A 214 -1.14 -0.03 -18.91
CA THR A 214 -1.94 -0.21 -20.11
C THR A 214 -2.08 1.08 -20.92
N ALA A 215 -2.32 2.22 -20.26
CA ALA A 215 -2.48 3.50 -20.95
C ALA A 215 -1.20 4.01 -21.60
N SER A 216 -0.04 3.74 -20.99
CA SER A 216 1.28 4.03 -21.54
C SER A 216 1.76 3.00 -22.58
N ASN A 217 1.08 1.85 -22.68
CA ASN A 217 1.53 0.69 -23.45
C ASN A 217 2.96 0.25 -23.06
N GLY A 218 3.32 0.42 -21.79
CA GLY A 218 4.65 0.14 -21.26
C GLY A 218 5.75 1.12 -21.69
N ASP A 219 5.39 2.21 -22.36
CA ASP A 219 6.33 3.28 -22.73
C ASP A 219 6.65 4.16 -21.51
N VAL A 220 7.93 4.32 -21.22
CA VAL A 220 8.43 5.01 -20.02
C VAL A 220 8.09 6.48 -20.03
N GLU A 221 8.22 7.17 -21.17
CA GLU A 221 7.94 8.60 -21.25
C GLU A 221 6.44 8.87 -21.12
N ALA A 222 5.60 8.03 -21.72
CA ALA A 222 4.16 8.11 -21.52
C ALA A 222 3.76 7.84 -20.06
N GLU A 223 4.37 6.85 -19.40
CA GLU A 223 4.17 6.54 -17.98
C GLU A 223 4.51 7.76 -17.11
N LYS A 224 5.69 8.37 -17.31
CA LYS A 224 6.14 9.58 -16.60
C LYS A 224 5.18 10.76 -16.78
N ILE A 225 4.69 10.98 -18.01
CA ILE A 225 3.75 12.08 -18.31
C ILE A 225 2.42 11.86 -17.56
N LEU A 226 1.88 10.66 -17.57
CA LEU A 226 0.61 10.34 -16.92
C LEU A 226 0.72 10.47 -15.40
N TRP A 227 1.81 9.97 -14.79
CA TRP A 227 2.05 10.15 -13.36
C TRP A 227 2.25 11.61 -12.96
N LYS A 228 2.95 12.43 -13.76
CA LYS A 228 3.07 13.88 -13.51
C LYS A 228 1.70 14.57 -13.52
N LYS A 229 0.83 14.22 -14.46
CA LYS A 229 -0.55 14.73 -14.48
C LYS A 229 -1.33 14.34 -13.21
N ALA A 230 -1.17 13.11 -12.75
CA ALA A 230 -1.76 12.66 -11.49
C ALA A 230 -1.23 13.46 -10.28
N VAL A 231 0.07 13.72 -10.23
CA VAL A 231 0.67 14.55 -9.18
C VAL A 231 0.05 15.96 -9.16
N TYR A 232 -0.07 16.61 -10.30
CA TYR A 232 -0.70 17.93 -10.37
C TYR A 232 -2.16 17.90 -9.94
N GLY A 233 -2.91 16.86 -10.31
CA GLY A 233 -4.29 16.66 -9.85
C GLY A 233 -4.38 16.51 -8.33
N LEU A 234 -3.47 15.74 -7.72
CA LEU A 234 -3.40 15.58 -6.27
C LEU A 234 -2.99 16.88 -5.57
N LYS A 235 -2.02 17.61 -6.10
CA LYS A 235 -1.63 18.93 -5.56
C LYS A 235 -2.78 19.92 -5.59
N ALA A 236 -3.54 19.97 -6.68
CA ALA A 236 -4.74 20.79 -6.76
C ALA A 236 -5.77 20.39 -5.69
N ARG A 237 -6.06 19.09 -5.56
CA ARG A 237 -6.99 18.55 -4.56
C ARG A 237 -6.59 18.92 -3.14
N TYR A 238 -5.33 18.70 -2.76
CA TYR A 238 -4.88 18.94 -1.38
C TYR A 238 -4.76 20.43 -1.06
N THR A 239 -4.36 21.27 -2.01
CA THR A 239 -4.38 22.71 -1.83
C THR A 239 -5.81 23.23 -1.62
N MET A 240 -6.78 22.77 -2.41
CA MET A 240 -8.20 23.10 -2.19
C MET A 240 -8.71 22.64 -0.84
N ARG A 241 -8.32 21.45 -0.38
CA ARG A 241 -8.71 20.91 0.93
C ARG A 241 -8.23 21.77 2.09
N LEU A 242 -7.04 22.34 1.97
CA LEU A 242 -6.44 23.22 2.98
C LEU A 242 -6.90 24.67 2.88
N LEU A 243 -7.66 25.06 1.84
CA LEU A 243 -8.00 26.45 1.53
C LEU A 243 -8.70 27.17 2.70
N ALA A 244 -9.50 26.47 3.51
CA ALA A 244 -10.18 27.08 4.66
C ALA A 244 -9.18 27.58 5.72
N LYS A 245 -8.01 26.95 5.83
CA LYS A 245 -6.92 27.28 6.77
C LYS A 245 -5.79 28.10 6.15
N SER A 246 -5.90 28.44 4.87
CA SER A 246 -4.88 29.19 4.14
C SER A 246 -4.70 30.61 4.69
N ALA A 247 -3.44 31.02 4.84
CA ALA A 247 -3.06 32.39 5.14
C ALA A 247 -3.20 33.33 3.93
N ASN A 248 -3.12 32.79 2.70
CA ASN A 248 -3.26 33.54 1.44
C ASN A 248 -4.10 32.76 0.42
N LYS A 249 -5.41 32.81 0.59
CA LYS A 249 -6.37 32.09 -0.25
C LYS A 249 -6.26 32.42 -1.74
N THR A 250 -5.96 33.68 -2.07
CA THR A 250 -5.81 34.10 -3.47
C THR A 250 -4.62 33.42 -4.13
N GLN A 251 -3.49 33.36 -3.44
CA GLN A 251 -2.32 32.65 -3.95
C GLN A 251 -2.57 31.16 -4.12
N ASP A 252 -3.21 30.53 -3.13
CA ASP A 252 -3.52 29.09 -3.19
C ASP A 252 -4.51 28.77 -4.32
N LEU A 253 -5.51 29.61 -4.54
CA LEU A 253 -6.41 29.45 -5.70
C LEU A 253 -5.68 29.62 -7.04
N ASN A 254 -4.74 30.54 -7.15
CA ASN A 254 -3.90 30.69 -8.35
C ASN A 254 -3.02 29.44 -8.55
N ASN A 255 -2.45 28.89 -7.47
CA ASN A 255 -1.70 27.63 -7.52
C ASN A 255 -2.59 26.46 -7.99
N VAL A 256 -3.82 26.39 -7.49
CA VAL A 256 -4.80 25.36 -7.92
C VAL A 256 -5.09 25.46 -9.41
N LEU A 257 -5.31 26.68 -9.94
CA LEU A 257 -5.53 26.89 -11.38
C LEU A 257 -4.32 26.46 -12.21
N ASP A 258 -3.11 26.80 -11.75
CA ASP A 258 -1.86 26.37 -12.41
C ASP A 258 -1.74 24.83 -12.39
N TYR A 259 -1.98 24.19 -11.26
CA TYR A 259 -1.95 22.71 -11.15
C TYR A 259 -2.98 22.04 -12.05
N ILE A 260 -4.22 22.53 -12.08
CA ILE A 260 -5.27 22.00 -12.94
C ILE A 260 -4.88 22.09 -14.42
N SER A 261 -4.24 23.21 -14.83
CA SER A 261 -3.79 23.40 -16.22
C SER A 261 -2.75 22.35 -16.68
N LYS A 262 -2.03 21.75 -15.72
CA LYS A 262 -0.98 20.75 -15.94
C LYS A 262 -1.45 19.31 -15.66
N SER A 263 -2.67 19.16 -15.15
CA SER A 263 -3.25 17.87 -14.77
C SER A 263 -4.00 17.20 -15.94
N PHE A 264 -5.00 16.42 -15.64
CA PHE A 264 -5.78 15.64 -16.61
C PHE A 264 -6.52 16.54 -17.61
N SER A 265 -6.42 16.20 -18.89
CA SER A 265 -7.14 16.86 -19.98
C SER A 265 -8.23 15.96 -20.60
N SER A 266 -8.22 14.66 -20.30
CA SER A 266 -9.22 13.70 -20.73
C SER A 266 -9.45 12.60 -19.68
N ALA A 267 -10.52 11.84 -19.82
CA ALA A 267 -10.83 10.71 -18.97
C ALA A 267 -9.82 9.54 -19.10
N ASP A 268 -9.08 9.48 -20.21
CA ASP A 268 -8.08 8.43 -20.42
C ASP A 268 -6.80 8.65 -19.60
N GLU A 269 -6.63 9.86 -19.07
CA GLU A 269 -5.46 10.24 -18.26
C GLU A 269 -5.70 10.15 -16.76
N GLU A 270 -6.94 9.85 -16.34
CA GLU A 270 -7.31 9.83 -14.92
C GLU A 270 -6.54 8.80 -14.09
N LEU A 271 -6.29 9.11 -12.82
CA LEU A 271 -5.70 8.17 -11.86
C LEU A 271 -6.73 7.08 -11.54
N LYS A 272 -6.68 5.99 -12.29
CA LYS A 272 -7.71 4.96 -12.29
C LYS A 272 -7.12 3.56 -12.16
N PHE A 273 -7.57 2.84 -11.13
CA PHE A 273 -7.35 1.41 -11.03
C PHE A 273 -8.51 0.68 -11.72
N SER A 274 -8.23 0.00 -12.82
CA SER A 274 -9.27 -0.61 -13.67
C SER A 274 -9.02 -2.09 -13.98
N VAL A 275 -8.24 -2.78 -13.16
CA VAL A 275 -7.88 -4.19 -13.34
C VAL A 275 -9.02 -5.08 -12.82
N TYR A 276 -10.22 -4.90 -13.36
CA TYR A 276 -11.39 -5.71 -13.05
C TYR A 276 -11.84 -6.42 -14.31
N ASP A 277 -11.99 -7.75 -14.24
CA ASP A 277 -12.36 -8.59 -15.41
C ASP A 277 -13.81 -9.12 -15.32
N GLY A 278 -14.47 -8.92 -14.18
CA GLY A 278 -15.84 -9.37 -13.96
C GLY A 278 -16.00 -10.89 -13.76
N ASN A 279 -14.90 -11.65 -13.78
CA ASN A 279 -14.92 -13.11 -13.60
C ASN A 279 -14.09 -13.55 -12.39
N ASN A 280 -12.85 -13.03 -12.28
CA ASN A 280 -11.91 -13.39 -11.21
C ASN A 280 -11.56 -12.20 -10.33
N GLN A 281 -11.70 -10.99 -10.86
CA GLN A 281 -11.39 -9.75 -10.16
C GLN A 281 -12.61 -8.83 -10.22
N PHE A 282 -13.26 -8.68 -9.06
CA PHE A 282 -14.42 -7.81 -8.92
C PHE A 282 -14.04 -6.49 -8.24
N ASN A 283 -14.72 -5.43 -8.63
CA ASN A 283 -14.70 -4.21 -7.84
C ASN A 283 -15.25 -4.52 -6.42
N PRO A 284 -14.59 -4.07 -5.33
CA PRO A 284 -15.03 -4.36 -3.96
C PRO A 284 -16.50 -4.00 -3.69
N PHE A 285 -17.00 -2.95 -4.32
CA PHE A 285 -18.40 -2.55 -4.24
C PHE A 285 -19.34 -3.56 -4.88
N PHE A 286 -18.97 -4.08 -6.05
CA PHE A 286 -19.76 -5.07 -6.76
C PHE A 286 -19.82 -6.39 -5.99
N ASP A 287 -18.69 -6.86 -5.50
CA ASP A 287 -18.60 -8.13 -4.77
C ASP A 287 -19.46 -8.08 -3.50
N PHE A 288 -19.36 -6.99 -2.75
CA PHE A 288 -20.17 -6.75 -1.58
C PHE A 288 -21.68 -6.72 -1.90
N MET A 289 -22.07 -5.99 -2.93
CA MET A 289 -23.46 -5.89 -3.37
C MET A 289 -23.99 -7.22 -3.93
N TYR A 290 -23.16 -7.95 -4.69
CA TYR A 290 -23.52 -9.24 -5.28
C TYR A 290 -23.76 -10.32 -4.21
N LEU A 291 -22.88 -10.43 -3.23
CA LEU A 291 -23.05 -11.36 -2.12
C LEU A 291 -24.28 -11.02 -1.27
N SER A 292 -24.57 -9.75 -1.06
CA SER A 292 -25.79 -9.29 -0.38
C SER A 292 -27.05 -9.61 -1.18
N LEU A 293 -27.02 -9.46 -2.50
CA LEU A 293 -28.16 -9.74 -3.39
C LEU A 293 -28.50 -11.23 -3.45
N ILE A 294 -27.53 -12.15 -3.30
CA ILE A 294 -27.83 -13.58 -3.19
C ILE A 294 -28.69 -13.88 -1.95
N HIS A 295 -28.51 -13.14 -0.88
CA HIS A 295 -29.34 -13.26 0.33
C HIS A 295 -30.69 -12.53 0.21
N ILE A 296 -30.81 -11.53 -0.67
CA ILE A 296 -32.04 -10.75 -0.91
C ILE A 296 -32.92 -11.43 -1.97
N SER A 297 -32.35 -12.16 -2.93
CA SER A 297 -33.05 -12.67 -4.11
C SER A 297 -33.72 -14.03 -3.94
N GLU A 298 -33.62 -14.70 -2.79
CA GLU A 298 -34.54 -15.77 -2.43
C GLU A 298 -35.65 -15.23 -1.51
N PRO A 299 -36.78 -14.79 -2.08
CA PRO A 299 -37.98 -14.75 -1.27
C PRO A 299 -38.23 -16.19 -0.85
N THR A 300 -38.03 -16.51 0.41
CA THR A 300 -38.60 -17.72 0.99
C THR A 300 -40.08 -17.73 0.63
N ARG A 301 -40.45 -18.42 -0.44
CA ARG A 301 -41.81 -18.86 -0.65
C ARG A 301 -42.13 -19.74 0.55
N ARG A 302 -42.66 -19.13 1.59
CA ARG A 302 -43.44 -19.88 2.55
C ARG A 302 -44.61 -20.45 1.75
N THR A 303 -44.47 -21.72 1.35
CA THR A 303 -45.64 -22.49 0.97
C THR A 303 -46.57 -22.47 2.18
N PRO A 304 -47.84 -22.04 2.03
CA PRO A 304 -48.78 -22.17 3.12
C PRO A 304 -48.89 -23.65 3.45
N ILE A 305 -48.65 -23.99 4.70
CA ILE A 305 -48.94 -25.31 5.22
C ILE A 305 -50.44 -25.38 5.30
N SER A 306 -51.05 -26.16 4.40
CA SER A 306 -52.46 -26.56 4.44
C SER A 306 -52.71 -27.57 5.49
#